data_6f16d77a34057eca2317a14e9c327bc4
#
_entry.id   6f16d77a34057eca2317a14e9c327bc4
#
_cell.length_a   1.000
_cell.length_b   1.000
_cell.length_c   1.000
_cell.angle_alpha   90.00
_cell.angle_beta   90.00
_cell.angle_gamma   90.00
#
_symmetry.space_group_name_H-M   'P 1'
#
loop_
_entity.id
_entity.type
_entity.pdbx_description
1 polymer ?
#
loop_
_entity_poly.entity_id
_entity_poly.type
_entity_poly.pdbx_seq_one_letter_code
_entity_poly.pdbx_strand_id
1 'polypeptide(L)'
;ISLKRARGTANHTKYPHLTIGLHADRIDAYVTVPNGVSSSIRSRLFAIDANMFADRVHRVTAAIDKGIRRTNGLPRIGVIQRRYRTQRAVPTVDATLRFDPRTAFPSFPPTTPQIKQQPQWLDAVYSVMTSRNSNLQFQIGAEFPYHTCPILRTPKIVDVIERVWLACAPFVNPD
;
A
#
# COMPACT_ATOMS: atom_id res chain seq x y z
N ILE A 1 7.54 9.19 -15.24
CA ILE A 1 8.25 8.98 -13.94
C ILE A 1 9.54 8.25 -14.28
N SER A 2 10.67 8.96 -14.30
CA SER A 2 11.98 8.33 -14.52
C SER A 2 12.42 7.67 -13.22
N LEU A 3 12.26 6.38 -13.11
CA LEU A 3 12.91 5.59 -12.08
C LEU A 3 14.42 5.61 -12.36
N LYS A 4 15.16 6.53 -11.73
CA LYS A 4 16.62 6.48 -11.76
C LYS A 4 17.03 5.13 -11.19
N ARG A 5 17.50 4.24 -12.04
CA ARG A 5 18.12 2.98 -11.66
C ARG A 5 19.31 3.31 -10.77
N ALA A 6 19.23 3.05 -9.47
CA ALA A 6 20.35 3.18 -8.57
C ALA A 6 21.47 2.27 -9.10
N ARG A 7 22.61 2.86 -9.46
CA ARG A 7 23.82 2.12 -9.82
C ARG A 7 24.31 1.40 -8.54
N GLY A 8 24.39 0.11 -8.57
CA GLY A 8 24.79 -0.76 -7.46
C GLY A 8 23.70 -1.77 -7.15
N THR A 9 24.00 -2.75 -6.35
CA THR A 9 23.08 -3.79 -5.85
C THR A 9 22.00 -3.17 -4.96
N ALA A 10 21.15 -2.32 -5.57
CA ALA A 10 20.04 -1.67 -4.89
C ALA A 10 19.04 -2.77 -4.52
N ASN A 11 19.14 -3.21 -3.30
CA ASN A 11 18.19 -4.14 -2.73
C ASN A 11 16.83 -3.42 -2.68
N HIS A 12 15.88 -3.85 -3.54
CA HIS A 12 14.53 -3.29 -3.62
C HIS A 12 13.83 -3.23 -2.26
N THR A 13 14.27 -4.04 -1.30
CA THR A 13 13.72 -4.06 0.06
C THR A 13 14.08 -2.83 0.91
N LYS A 14 14.97 -1.97 0.41
CA LYS A 14 15.38 -0.73 1.10
C LYS A 14 14.56 0.50 0.71
N TYR A 15 13.71 0.39 -0.30
CA TYR A 15 12.95 1.50 -0.86
C TYR A 15 11.49 1.14 -1.07
N PRO A 16 10.56 2.10 -0.93
CA PRO A 16 9.22 1.90 -1.46
C PRO A 16 9.27 1.57 -2.95
N HIS A 17 8.46 0.60 -3.36
CA HIS A 17 8.47 0.15 -4.74
C HIS A 17 7.09 -0.31 -5.21
N LEU A 18 6.89 -0.27 -6.52
CA LEU A 18 5.72 -0.81 -7.18
C LEU A 18 5.82 -2.34 -7.21
N THR A 19 4.74 -3.00 -6.86
CA THR A 19 4.67 -4.46 -6.78
C THR A 19 3.50 -4.98 -7.61
N ILE A 20 3.77 -5.96 -8.46
CA ILE A 20 2.74 -6.82 -9.05
C ILE A 20 2.91 -8.19 -8.42
N GLY A 21 1.86 -8.69 -7.80
CA GLY A 21 1.78 -10.06 -7.28
C GLY A 21 0.92 -10.91 -8.20
N LEU A 22 1.44 -12.07 -8.61
CA LEU A 22 0.68 -13.08 -9.34
C LEU A 22 0.37 -14.21 -8.37
N HIS A 23 -0.92 -14.45 -8.12
CA HIS A 23 -1.42 -15.47 -7.23
C HIS A 23 -2.28 -16.48 -8.02
N ALA A 24 -2.61 -17.61 -7.41
CA ALA A 24 -3.45 -18.61 -8.05
C ALA A 24 -4.88 -18.11 -8.34
N ASP A 25 -5.37 -17.14 -7.55
CA ASP A 25 -6.74 -16.64 -7.57
C ASP A 25 -6.87 -15.17 -8.02
N ARG A 26 -5.78 -14.41 -8.12
CA ARG A 26 -5.82 -12.96 -8.38
C ARG A 26 -4.49 -12.40 -8.86
N ILE A 27 -4.56 -11.15 -9.32
CA ILE A 27 -3.39 -10.25 -9.49
C ILE A 27 -3.50 -9.16 -8.42
N ASP A 28 -2.37 -8.82 -7.80
CA ASP A 28 -2.21 -7.69 -6.90
C ASP A 28 -1.41 -6.58 -7.57
N ALA A 29 -1.82 -5.33 -7.38
CA ALA A 29 -1.06 -4.14 -7.75
C ALA A 29 -0.93 -3.21 -6.54
N TYR A 30 0.26 -3.13 -5.96
CA TYR A 30 0.52 -2.37 -4.74
C TYR A 30 1.68 -1.39 -4.88
N VAL A 31 1.67 -0.36 -4.05
CA VAL A 31 2.88 0.27 -3.55
C VAL A 31 3.24 -0.42 -2.24
N THR A 32 4.45 -0.91 -2.15
CA THR A 32 4.98 -1.61 -0.99
C THR A 32 6.02 -0.75 -0.30
N VAL A 33 5.85 -0.51 1.00
CA VAL A 33 6.86 0.04 1.90
C VAL A 33 7.44 -1.11 2.69
N PRO A 34 8.63 -1.61 2.33
CA PRO A 34 9.20 -2.79 2.97
C PRO A 34 9.66 -2.51 4.40
N ASN A 35 9.72 -3.56 5.20
CA ASN A 35 10.23 -3.49 6.57
C ASN A 35 11.71 -3.09 6.66
N GLY A 36 12.49 -3.30 5.60
CA GLY A 36 13.91 -2.94 5.51
C GLY A 36 14.20 -1.50 5.10
N VAL A 37 13.19 -0.67 4.92
CA VAL A 37 13.34 0.75 4.56
C VAL A 37 14.21 1.48 5.60
N SER A 38 15.16 2.29 5.12
CA SER A 38 16.04 3.07 5.99
C SER A 38 15.25 4.03 6.88
N SER A 39 15.83 4.38 8.04
CA SER A 39 15.18 5.30 8.98
C SER A 39 14.89 6.66 8.36
N SER A 40 15.77 7.17 7.49
CA SER A 40 15.59 8.46 6.80
C SER A 40 14.40 8.44 5.82
N ILE A 41 14.25 7.36 5.06
CA ILE A 41 13.10 7.20 4.16
C ILE A 41 11.82 7.01 4.97
N ARG A 42 11.88 6.18 6.01
CA ARG A 42 10.76 5.95 6.91
C ARG A 42 10.29 7.25 7.56
N SER A 43 11.22 8.07 8.08
CA SER A 43 10.89 9.37 8.64
C SER A 43 10.19 10.28 7.64
N ARG A 44 10.64 10.33 6.38
CA ARG A 44 9.97 11.15 5.35
C ARG A 44 8.57 10.67 5.02
N LEU A 45 8.37 9.35 4.94
CA LEU A 45 7.05 8.79 4.64
C LEU A 45 6.04 8.97 5.79
N PHE A 46 6.53 8.96 7.02
CA PHE A 46 5.72 9.00 8.25
C PHE A 46 6.05 10.20 9.15
N ALA A 47 6.75 11.23 8.65
CA ALA A 47 7.07 12.47 9.37
C ALA A 47 5.87 13.42 9.53
N ILE A 48 4.68 12.88 9.52
CA ILE A 48 3.40 13.50 9.70
C ILE A 48 2.75 12.90 10.93
N ASP A 49 1.82 13.59 11.55
CA ASP A 49 1.09 12.99 12.67
C ASP A 49 0.16 11.84 12.22
N ALA A 50 -0.37 11.10 13.19
CA ALA A 50 -1.22 9.95 12.93
C ALA A 50 -2.49 10.30 12.13
N ASN A 51 -3.08 11.49 12.39
CA ASN A 51 -4.28 11.94 11.68
C ASN A 51 -3.97 12.25 10.20
N MET A 52 -2.86 12.92 9.93
CA MET A 52 -2.42 13.19 8.57
C MET A 52 -2.08 11.91 7.81
N PHE A 53 -1.46 10.94 8.50
CA PHE A 53 -1.21 9.61 7.91
C PHE A 53 -2.52 8.92 7.54
N ALA A 54 -3.47 8.89 8.46
CA ALA A 54 -4.78 8.28 8.26
C ALA A 54 -5.56 8.97 7.14
N ASP A 55 -5.57 10.30 7.09
CA ASP A 55 -6.19 11.07 6.02
C ASP A 55 -5.55 10.76 4.65
N ARG A 56 -4.22 10.65 4.61
CA ARG A 56 -3.51 10.28 3.38
C ARG A 56 -3.88 8.87 2.91
N VAL A 57 -3.87 7.90 3.81
CA VAL A 57 -4.30 6.52 3.49
C VAL A 57 -5.73 6.51 2.96
N HIS A 58 -6.62 7.26 3.59
CA HIS A 58 -8.02 7.35 3.21
C HIS A 58 -8.20 7.98 1.81
N ARG A 59 -7.54 9.11 1.53
CA ARG A 59 -7.58 9.75 0.21
C ARG A 59 -7.03 8.85 -0.90
N VAL A 60 -5.91 8.20 -0.65
CA VAL A 60 -5.30 7.28 -1.62
C VAL A 60 -6.22 6.09 -1.90
N THR A 61 -6.77 5.47 -0.88
CA THR A 61 -7.69 4.34 -1.07
C THR A 61 -8.97 4.72 -1.79
N ALA A 62 -9.51 5.92 -1.53
CA ALA A 62 -10.67 6.46 -2.26
C ALA A 62 -10.34 6.71 -3.74
N ALA A 63 -9.16 7.24 -4.03
CA ALA A 63 -8.70 7.44 -5.40
C ALA A 63 -8.52 6.11 -6.15
N ILE A 64 -7.95 5.10 -5.49
CA ILE A 64 -7.85 3.74 -6.03
C ILE A 64 -9.24 3.18 -6.33
N ASP A 65 -10.16 3.23 -5.36
CA ASP A 65 -11.53 2.72 -5.54
C ASP A 65 -12.22 3.37 -6.75
N LYS A 66 -12.11 4.69 -6.88
CA LYS A 66 -12.63 5.43 -8.03
C LYS A 66 -12.01 4.93 -9.34
N GLY A 67 -10.68 4.72 -9.36
CA GLY A 67 -9.94 4.29 -10.55
C GLY A 67 -10.28 2.88 -11.02
N ILE A 68 -10.67 1.99 -10.10
CA ILE A 68 -10.97 0.57 -10.40
C ILE A 68 -12.46 0.22 -10.41
N ARG A 69 -13.35 1.18 -10.13
CA ARG A 69 -14.79 0.93 -9.92
C ARG A 69 -15.46 0.10 -11.02
N ARG A 70 -15.03 0.25 -12.27
CA ARG A 70 -15.61 -0.45 -13.42
C ARG A 70 -14.96 -1.81 -13.71
N THR A 71 -14.06 -2.27 -12.86
CA THR A 71 -13.26 -3.48 -13.12
C THR A 71 -13.61 -4.64 -12.19
N ASN A 72 -14.46 -4.41 -11.19
CA ASN A 72 -14.68 -5.30 -10.05
C ASN A 72 -13.41 -5.58 -9.22
N GLY A 73 -12.38 -4.75 -9.40
CA GLY A 73 -11.21 -4.75 -8.53
C GLY A 73 -11.57 -4.29 -7.11
N LEU A 74 -10.75 -4.66 -6.16
CA LEU A 74 -10.95 -4.40 -4.74
C LEU A 74 -9.79 -3.56 -4.21
N PRO A 75 -10.02 -2.33 -3.69
CA PRO A 75 -8.98 -1.60 -3.00
C PRO A 75 -8.54 -2.38 -1.75
N ARG A 76 -7.25 -2.36 -1.43
CA ARG A 76 -6.71 -3.11 -0.30
C ARG A 76 -5.60 -2.35 0.40
N ILE A 77 -5.56 -2.55 1.71
CA ILE A 77 -4.44 -2.20 2.56
C ILE A 77 -3.91 -3.50 3.14
N GLY A 78 -2.61 -3.73 3.01
CA GLY A 78 -1.93 -4.88 3.57
C GLY A 78 -0.92 -4.45 4.62
N VAL A 79 -0.90 -5.15 5.75
CA VAL A 79 0.12 -5.04 6.78
C VAL A 79 0.69 -6.42 7.01
N ILE A 80 1.99 -6.56 6.77
CA ILE A 80 2.68 -7.83 6.86
C ILE A 80 3.76 -7.72 7.93
N GLN A 81 3.62 -8.50 8.98
CA GLN A 81 4.65 -8.63 10.00
C GLN A 81 5.70 -9.64 9.56
N ARG A 82 6.94 -9.19 9.47
CA ARG A 82 8.09 -10.03 9.16
C ARG A 82 8.80 -10.42 10.44
N ARG A 83 9.27 -11.68 10.53
CA ARG A 83 10.07 -12.16 11.68
C ARG A 83 11.38 -11.40 11.81
N TYR A 84 11.99 -11.07 10.69
CA TYR A 84 13.26 -10.38 10.66
C TYR A 84 13.12 -8.99 10.04
N ARG A 85 13.84 -8.03 10.61
CA ARG A 85 13.89 -6.67 10.10
C ARG A 85 14.49 -6.59 8.69
N THR A 86 15.49 -7.43 8.39
CA THR A 86 16.11 -7.52 7.08
C THR A 86 15.56 -8.71 6.31
N GLN A 87 15.37 -8.54 5.01
CA GLN A 87 14.93 -9.64 4.17
C GLN A 87 16.05 -10.69 4.09
N ARG A 88 15.68 -11.93 4.31
CA ARG A 88 16.53 -13.11 4.11
C ARG A 88 16.12 -13.84 2.84
N ALA A 89 16.93 -14.81 2.37
CA ALA A 89 16.65 -15.61 1.18
C ALA A 89 15.25 -16.25 1.21
N VAL A 90 14.80 -16.66 2.40
CA VAL A 90 13.43 -17.11 2.63
C VAL A 90 12.76 -16.13 3.59
N PRO A 91 11.86 -15.27 3.11
CA PRO A 91 11.15 -14.32 3.97
C PRO A 91 10.18 -15.09 4.88
N THR A 92 10.33 -14.93 6.18
CA THR A 92 9.43 -15.51 7.17
C THR A 92 8.39 -14.46 7.54
N VAL A 93 7.12 -14.79 7.35
CA VAL A 93 5.97 -13.97 7.70
C VAL A 93 5.37 -14.52 8.98
N ASP A 94 5.25 -13.69 10.01
CA ASP A 94 4.61 -14.06 11.27
C ASP A 94 3.10 -13.78 11.24
N ALA A 95 2.69 -12.68 10.60
CA ALA A 95 1.28 -12.34 10.44
C ALA A 95 1.05 -11.52 9.16
N THR A 96 -0.14 -11.67 8.59
CA THR A 96 -0.64 -10.83 7.50
C THR A 96 -2.04 -10.37 7.82
N LEU A 97 -2.25 -9.04 7.77
CA LEU A 97 -3.56 -8.42 7.87
C LEU A 97 -3.89 -7.79 6.54
N ARG A 98 -5.11 -7.98 6.08
CA ARG A 98 -5.64 -7.38 4.86
C ARG A 98 -6.94 -6.68 5.19
N PHE A 99 -7.04 -5.44 4.76
CA PHE A 99 -8.21 -4.60 5.00
C PHE A 99 -8.86 -4.23 3.67
N ASP A 100 -10.19 -4.35 3.61
CA ASP A 100 -10.98 -3.68 2.60
C ASP A 100 -11.30 -2.27 3.13
N PRO A 101 -10.79 -1.18 2.52
CA PRO A 101 -11.08 0.16 2.99
C PRO A 101 -12.57 0.51 2.99
N ARG A 102 -13.38 -0.12 2.12
CA ARG A 102 -14.83 0.10 2.05
C ARG A 102 -15.55 -0.31 3.33
N THR A 103 -14.99 -1.29 4.05
CA THR A 103 -15.57 -1.81 5.30
C THR A 103 -14.75 -1.45 6.53
N ALA A 104 -13.47 -1.15 6.36
CA ALA A 104 -12.57 -0.84 7.46
C ALA A 104 -12.67 0.61 7.94
N PHE A 105 -13.14 1.54 7.09
CA PHE A 105 -13.34 2.93 7.45
C PHE A 105 -14.82 3.21 7.74
N PRO A 106 -15.14 4.01 8.77
CA PRO A 106 -16.52 4.36 9.12
C PRO A 106 -17.28 5.10 8.00
N SER A 107 -16.57 5.87 7.20
CA SER A 107 -17.10 6.53 6.02
C SER A 107 -16.17 6.35 4.84
N PHE A 108 -16.64 5.66 3.80
CA PHE A 108 -15.87 5.46 2.59
C PHE A 108 -16.79 5.57 1.36
N PRO A 109 -16.47 6.38 0.33
CA PRO A 109 -15.40 7.38 0.29
C PRO A 109 -15.61 8.50 1.31
N PRO A 110 -14.53 9.23 1.71
CA PRO A 110 -14.65 10.31 2.68
C PRO A 110 -15.55 11.41 2.12
N THR A 111 -16.58 11.78 2.88
CA THR A 111 -17.55 12.82 2.49
C THR A 111 -17.10 14.22 2.91
N THR A 112 -16.18 14.30 3.84
CA THR A 112 -15.61 15.57 4.35
C THR A 112 -14.13 15.40 4.70
N PRO A 113 -13.31 16.49 4.66
CA PRO A 113 -11.92 16.45 5.07
C PRO A 113 -11.71 16.14 6.57
N GLN A 114 -12.76 16.22 7.37
CA GLN A 114 -12.67 15.98 8.81
C GLN A 114 -12.98 14.52 9.14
N ILE A 115 -11.97 13.69 9.13
CA ILE A 115 -12.06 12.35 9.66
C ILE A 115 -11.95 12.46 11.19
N LYS A 116 -13.08 12.61 11.86
CA LYS A 116 -13.12 12.78 13.32
C LYS A 116 -12.86 11.48 14.10
N GLN A 117 -13.01 10.34 13.47
CA GLN A 117 -12.76 9.03 14.09
C GLN A 117 -11.99 8.16 13.12
N GLN A 118 -10.72 7.97 13.41
CA GLN A 118 -9.88 7.02 12.70
C GLN A 118 -10.09 5.62 13.29
N PRO A 119 -10.00 4.57 12.47
CA PRO A 119 -9.96 3.22 12.99
C PRO A 119 -8.74 3.06 13.92
N GLN A 120 -8.95 2.56 15.14
CA GLN A 120 -7.88 2.37 16.13
C GLN A 120 -6.71 1.54 15.61
N TRP A 121 -6.97 0.58 14.71
CA TRP A 121 -5.92 -0.22 14.11
C TRP A 121 -4.95 0.60 13.24
N LEU A 122 -5.41 1.72 12.66
CA LEU A 122 -4.57 2.57 11.82
C LEU A 122 -3.57 3.35 12.67
N ASP A 123 -3.96 3.81 13.85
CA ASP A 123 -3.04 4.43 14.82
C ASP A 123 -1.98 3.43 15.31
N ALA A 124 -2.39 2.19 15.56
CA ALA A 124 -1.46 1.13 15.92
C ALA A 124 -0.46 0.83 14.80
N VAL A 125 -0.92 0.75 13.55
CA VAL A 125 -0.05 0.59 12.36
C VAL A 125 0.91 1.76 12.24
N TYR A 126 0.42 2.99 12.35
CA TYR A 126 1.25 4.19 12.29
C TYR A 126 2.34 4.17 13.36
N SER A 127 1.98 3.91 14.60
CA SER A 127 2.91 3.85 15.75
C SER A 127 4.04 2.84 15.51
N VAL A 128 3.71 1.64 15.02
CA VAL A 128 4.72 0.62 14.71
C VAL A 128 5.53 0.99 13.48
N MET A 129 4.92 1.56 12.44
CA MET A 129 5.61 1.95 11.21
C MET A 129 6.64 3.07 11.44
N THR A 130 6.40 3.98 12.39
CA THR A 130 7.33 5.05 12.76
C THR A 130 8.50 4.57 13.62
N SER A 131 8.36 3.42 14.27
CA SER A 131 9.42 2.84 15.11
C SER A 131 10.68 2.52 14.29
N ARG A 132 11.86 2.81 14.87
CA ARG A 132 13.16 2.45 14.28
C ARG A 132 13.34 0.95 14.05
N ASN A 133 12.71 0.13 14.88
CA ASN A 133 12.80 -1.32 14.85
C ASN A 133 11.60 -1.99 14.20
N SER A 134 10.83 -1.23 13.42
CA SER A 134 9.66 -1.78 12.76
C SER A 134 10.02 -2.96 11.84
N ASN A 135 9.34 -4.07 12.05
CA ASN A 135 9.36 -5.24 11.18
C ASN A 135 8.10 -5.34 10.31
N LEU A 136 7.29 -4.29 10.27
CA LEU A 136 6.10 -4.22 9.43
C LEU A 136 6.46 -3.78 8.01
N GLN A 137 5.90 -4.48 7.05
CA GLN A 137 5.77 -4.07 5.67
C GLN A 137 4.35 -3.55 5.47
N PHE A 138 4.22 -2.38 4.85
CA PHE A 138 2.93 -1.77 4.53
C PHE A 138 2.70 -1.82 3.02
N GLN A 139 1.47 -2.14 2.63
CA GLN A 139 1.04 -2.19 1.24
C GLN A 139 -0.26 -1.44 1.06
N ILE A 140 -0.37 -0.69 -0.03
CA ILE A 140 -1.60 0.00 -0.41
C ILE A 140 -1.78 -0.13 -1.92
N GLY A 141 -2.99 -0.50 -2.37
CA GLY A 141 -3.26 -0.73 -3.78
C GLY A 141 -4.56 -1.45 -4.04
N ALA A 142 -4.56 -2.36 -4.99
CA ALA A 142 -5.74 -3.10 -5.40
C ALA A 142 -5.45 -4.58 -5.66
N GLU A 143 -6.49 -5.39 -5.50
CA GLU A 143 -6.54 -6.80 -5.90
C GLU A 143 -7.56 -6.99 -7.02
N PHE A 144 -7.23 -7.86 -7.96
CA PHE A 144 -8.07 -8.19 -9.12
C PHE A 144 -8.28 -9.70 -9.16
N PRO A 145 -9.36 -10.22 -8.54
CA PRO A 145 -9.66 -11.65 -8.56
C PRO A 145 -10.02 -12.12 -9.97
N TYR A 146 -9.47 -13.24 -10.42
CA TYR A 146 -9.67 -13.78 -11.77
C TYR A 146 -11.14 -14.06 -12.10
N HIS A 147 -11.92 -14.50 -11.13
CA HIS A 147 -13.31 -14.90 -11.32
C HIS A 147 -14.28 -13.72 -11.43
N THR A 148 -13.91 -12.53 -10.91
CA THR A 148 -14.79 -11.34 -10.90
C THR A 148 -14.30 -10.20 -11.78
N CYS A 149 -13.04 -10.21 -12.22
CA CYS A 149 -12.41 -9.12 -12.97
C CYS A 149 -12.18 -9.50 -14.45
N PRO A 150 -13.16 -9.37 -15.35
CA PRO A 150 -12.99 -9.71 -16.77
C PRO A 150 -11.90 -8.87 -17.46
N ILE A 151 -11.57 -7.69 -16.94
CA ILE A 151 -10.51 -6.82 -17.46
C ILE A 151 -9.14 -7.52 -17.51
N LEU A 152 -8.90 -8.53 -16.66
CA LEU A 152 -7.67 -9.31 -16.61
C LEU A 152 -7.41 -10.10 -17.90
N ARG A 153 -8.46 -10.34 -18.71
CA ARG A 153 -8.37 -11.03 -20.01
C ARG A 153 -8.07 -10.08 -21.17
N THR A 154 -7.80 -8.83 -20.88
CA THR A 154 -7.57 -7.80 -21.91
C THR A 154 -6.31 -7.00 -21.60
N PRO A 155 -5.62 -6.43 -22.62
CA PRO A 155 -4.47 -5.55 -22.40
C PRO A 155 -4.79 -4.32 -21.53
N LYS A 156 -6.06 -3.92 -21.42
CA LYS A 156 -6.51 -2.77 -20.63
C LYS A 156 -6.21 -2.90 -19.12
N ILE A 157 -5.87 -4.10 -18.65
CA ILE A 157 -5.44 -4.27 -17.25
C ILE A 157 -4.18 -3.45 -16.94
N VAL A 158 -3.29 -3.25 -17.90
CA VAL A 158 -2.08 -2.44 -17.73
C VAL A 158 -2.44 -1.00 -17.37
N ASP A 159 -3.40 -0.40 -18.07
CA ASP A 159 -3.86 0.97 -17.80
C ASP A 159 -4.55 1.07 -16.43
N VAL A 160 -5.19 -0.02 -15.99
CA VAL A 160 -5.83 -0.08 -14.67
C VAL A 160 -4.78 -0.13 -13.57
N ILE A 161 -3.76 -0.97 -13.73
CA ILE A 161 -2.63 -1.06 -12.78
C ILE A 161 -1.89 0.28 -12.70
N GLU A 162 -1.63 0.92 -13.83
CA GLU A 162 -1.01 2.25 -13.86
C GLU A 162 -1.83 3.27 -13.06
N ARG A 163 -3.15 3.31 -13.25
CA ARG A 163 -4.03 4.20 -12.46
C ARG A 163 -3.97 3.92 -10.97
N VAL A 164 -3.89 2.66 -10.55
CA VAL A 164 -3.70 2.30 -9.14
C VAL A 164 -2.39 2.88 -8.61
N TRP A 165 -1.30 2.73 -9.35
CA TRP A 165 -0.01 3.24 -8.92
C TRP A 165 0.06 4.77 -8.91
N LEU A 166 -0.56 5.44 -9.89
CA LEU A 166 -0.68 6.90 -9.92
C LEU A 166 -1.49 7.41 -8.73
N ALA A 167 -2.56 6.71 -8.36
CA ALA A 167 -3.33 7.05 -7.15
C ALA A 167 -2.52 6.90 -5.87
N CYS A 168 -1.51 6.01 -5.84
CA CYS A 168 -0.61 5.83 -4.70
C CYS A 168 0.56 6.83 -4.66
N ALA A 169 0.80 7.59 -5.73
CA ALA A 169 1.93 8.52 -5.80
C ALA A 169 2.01 9.51 -4.63
N PRO A 170 0.91 10.11 -4.15
CA PRO A 170 0.94 11.01 -2.99
C PRO A 170 1.35 10.32 -1.68
N PHE A 171 1.30 9.00 -1.63
CA PHE A 171 1.73 8.25 -0.45
C PHE A 171 3.25 8.10 -0.37
N VAL A 172 3.94 7.96 -1.52
CA VAL A 172 5.38 7.74 -1.59
C VAL A 172 6.18 9.01 -1.88
N ASN A 173 5.52 10.02 -2.46
CA ASN A 173 6.08 11.34 -2.73
C ASN A 173 5.22 12.39 -2.02
N PRO A 174 5.32 12.49 -0.70
CA PRO A 174 4.64 13.55 0.03
C PRO A 174 5.27 14.89 -0.38
N ASP A 175 4.41 15.84 -0.77
CA ASP A 175 4.79 17.24 -1.03
C ASP A 175 5.34 17.88 0.24
#